data_ff542f33371aad817e29d754d15b0193
#
_entry.id   ff542f33371aad817e29d754d15b0193
#
_cell.length_a   1.000
_cell.length_b   1.000
_cell.length_c   1.000
_cell.angle_alpha   90.00
_cell.angle_beta   90.00
_cell.angle_gamma   90.00
#
_symmetry.space_group_name_H-M   'P 1'
#
loop_
_entity.id
_entity.type
_entity.pdbx_description
1 polymer ?
#
loop_
_entity_poly.entity_id
_entity_poly.type
_entity_poly.pdbx_seq_one_letter_code
_entity_poly.pdbx_strand_id
1 'polypeptide(L)'
;MLQNPELHYLDNAATTIVAPEVADVIDKAMREHWANPSSLYGPGARSEEALNAARAAVARTLGCKAKELYFTSCGSESNNLAVQGLAMARKNWGSKIVVSGFEHPSVQRPIRALKDRGFEVVEILPEADGHLDVAKLAAEV
;
A
#
# COMPACT_ATOMS: atom_id res chain seq x y z
N MET A 1 6.15 3.49 22.17
CA MET A 1 6.88 4.54 22.90
C MET A 1 8.36 4.46 22.54
N LEU A 2 9.03 5.55 22.17
CA LEU A 2 10.48 5.53 21.91
C LEU A 2 11.21 5.12 23.20
N GLN A 3 12.15 4.18 23.13
CA GLN A 3 12.90 3.69 24.29
C GLN A 3 13.88 4.73 24.83
N ASN A 4 14.24 5.74 24.02
CA ASN A 4 15.12 6.83 24.45
C ASN A 4 14.28 8.13 24.57
N PRO A 5 14.02 8.64 25.79
CA PRO A 5 13.25 9.86 26.01
C PRO A 5 13.95 11.14 25.51
N GLU A 6 15.26 11.09 25.27
CA GLU A 6 16.06 12.18 24.72
C GLU A 6 15.95 12.27 23.17
N LEU A 7 15.41 11.23 22.51
CA LEU A 7 15.29 11.18 21.07
C LEU A 7 13.98 11.85 20.61
N HIS A 8 14.12 12.98 19.97
CA HIS A 8 13.02 13.65 19.27
C HIS A 8 12.99 13.20 17.82
N TYR A 9 12.34 12.04 17.56
CA TYR A 9 12.21 11.51 16.22
C TYR A 9 11.08 12.20 15.46
N LEU A 10 11.41 12.95 14.40
CA LEU A 10 10.48 13.77 13.62
C LEU A 10 10.23 13.24 12.20
N ASP A 11 10.89 12.18 11.79
CA ASP A 11 10.79 11.63 10.43
C ASP A 11 9.88 10.39 10.36
N ASN A 12 8.69 10.48 10.95
CA ASN A 12 7.70 9.40 10.93
C ASN A 12 7.13 9.12 9.53
N ALA A 13 7.35 10.01 8.57
CA ALA A 13 6.99 9.78 7.17
C ALA A 13 7.90 8.73 6.50
N ALA A 14 9.17 8.65 6.90
CA ALA A 14 10.10 7.65 6.37
C ALA A 14 9.87 6.27 7.01
N THR A 15 9.76 6.22 8.35
CA THR A 15 9.51 4.99 9.11
C THR A 15 9.00 5.31 10.50
N THR A 16 8.42 4.32 11.18
CA THR A 16 8.02 4.41 12.59
C THR A 16 8.55 3.19 13.35
N ILE A 17 8.71 3.35 14.66
CA ILE A 17 9.03 2.22 15.52
C ILE A 17 7.84 1.25 15.56
N VAL A 18 8.12 -0.04 15.50
CA VAL A 18 7.10 -1.07 15.68
C VAL A 18 6.64 -1.06 17.14
N ALA A 19 5.33 -1.01 17.37
CA ALA A 19 4.77 -1.09 18.71
C ALA A 19 5.14 -2.44 19.36
N PRO A 20 5.50 -2.47 20.65
CA PRO A 20 5.90 -3.71 21.34
C PRO A 20 4.89 -4.84 21.17
N GLU A 21 3.60 -4.55 21.28
CA GLU A 21 2.51 -5.52 21.14
C GLU A 21 2.49 -6.13 19.73
N VAL A 22 2.84 -5.34 18.71
CA VAL A 22 2.94 -5.83 17.32
C VAL A 22 4.17 -6.70 17.15
N ALA A 23 5.31 -6.33 17.74
CA ALA A 23 6.53 -7.14 17.71
C ALA A 23 6.31 -8.52 18.36
N ASP A 24 5.61 -8.58 19.49
CA ASP A 24 5.26 -9.82 20.18
C ASP A 24 4.37 -10.72 19.32
N VAL A 25 3.40 -10.15 18.63
CA VAL A 25 2.52 -10.90 17.69
C VAL A 25 3.32 -11.43 16.49
N ILE A 26 4.26 -10.66 15.96
CA ILE A 26 5.15 -11.11 14.87
C ILE A 26 6.00 -12.29 15.31
N ASP A 27 6.68 -12.18 16.47
CA ASP A 27 7.50 -13.27 17.02
C ASP A 27 6.67 -14.54 17.22
N LYS A 28 5.49 -14.42 17.82
CA LYS A 28 4.57 -15.53 18.01
C LYS A 28 4.16 -16.15 16.67
N ALA A 29 3.78 -15.35 15.69
CA ALA A 29 3.37 -15.86 14.39
C ALA A 29 4.49 -16.61 13.67
N MET A 30 5.74 -16.12 13.73
CA MET A 30 6.89 -16.81 13.15
C MET A 30 7.15 -18.18 13.79
N ARG A 31 6.86 -18.34 15.09
CA ARG A 31 7.06 -19.61 15.82
C ARG A 31 5.92 -20.59 15.63
N GLU A 32 4.67 -20.11 15.59
CA GLU A 32 3.48 -20.96 15.63
C GLU A 32 2.83 -21.19 14.27
N HIS A 33 2.96 -20.22 13.32
CA HIS A 33 2.29 -20.21 12.00
C HIS A 33 3.30 -20.22 10.85
N TRP A 34 4.41 -20.94 11.00
CA TRP A 34 5.51 -20.99 10.04
C TRP A 34 5.23 -21.83 8.79
N ALA A 35 4.21 -22.71 8.84
CA ALA A 35 3.93 -23.63 7.75
C ALA A 35 3.26 -22.93 6.55
N ASN A 36 3.43 -23.54 5.37
CA ASN A 36 2.77 -23.04 4.16
C ASN A 36 1.25 -23.17 4.30
N PRO A 37 0.49 -22.04 4.23
CA PRO A 37 -0.96 -22.04 4.38
C PRO A 37 -1.70 -22.82 3.26
N SER A 38 -1.04 -23.14 2.14
CA SER A 38 -1.62 -23.97 1.07
C SER A 38 -1.48 -25.48 1.32
N SER A 39 -0.82 -25.90 2.39
CA SER A 39 -0.63 -27.30 2.71
C SER A 39 -1.86 -27.90 3.41
N LEU A 40 -2.26 -29.11 2.99
CA LEU A 40 -3.49 -29.76 3.47
C LEU A 40 -3.36 -30.46 4.84
N TYR A 41 -2.19 -30.44 5.46
CA TYR A 41 -1.96 -31.05 6.77
C TYR A 41 -2.03 -30.04 7.92
N GLY A 42 -2.15 -30.51 9.16
CA GLY A 42 -2.47 -29.70 10.34
C GLY A 42 -1.70 -28.38 10.53
N PRO A 43 -0.34 -28.35 10.44
CA PRO A 43 0.41 -27.10 10.50
C PRO A 43 0.03 -26.07 9.43
N GLY A 44 -0.20 -26.51 8.18
CA GLY A 44 -0.64 -25.64 7.08
C GLY A 44 -2.04 -25.08 7.33
N ALA A 45 -2.98 -25.92 7.73
CA ALA A 45 -4.35 -25.49 8.04
C ALA A 45 -4.38 -24.43 9.16
N ARG A 46 -3.56 -24.57 10.22
CA ARG A 46 -3.46 -23.53 11.26
C ARG A 46 -2.89 -22.21 10.75
N SER A 47 -1.91 -22.27 9.84
CA SER A 47 -1.35 -21.06 9.22
C SER A 47 -2.38 -20.37 8.29
N GLU A 48 -3.18 -21.14 7.56
CA GLU A 48 -4.27 -20.64 6.73
C GLU A 48 -5.35 -19.95 7.58
N GLU A 49 -5.76 -20.58 8.67
CA GLU A 49 -6.75 -20.02 9.61
C GLU A 49 -6.27 -18.69 10.20
N ALA A 50 -5.02 -18.62 10.67
CA ALA A 50 -4.41 -17.39 11.19
C ALA A 50 -4.34 -16.28 10.13
N LEU A 51 -3.94 -16.60 8.91
CA LEU A 51 -3.89 -15.67 7.78
C LEU A 51 -5.28 -15.13 7.42
N ASN A 52 -6.28 -16.01 7.39
CA ASN A 52 -7.66 -15.63 7.07
C ASN A 52 -8.28 -14.78 8.19
N ALA A 53 -7.99 -15.07 9.45
CA ALA A 53 -8.40 -14.25 10.59
C ALA A 53 -7.78 -12.83 10.52
N ALA A 54 -6.49 -12.73 10.23
CA ALA A 54 -5.79 -11.45 10.03
C ALA A 54 -6.40 -10.66 8.87
N ARG A 55 -6.64 -11.32 7.72
CA ARG A 55 -7.29 -10.71 6.55
C ARG A 55 -8.66 -10.16 6.89
N ALA A 56 -9.49 -10.92 7.60
CA ALA A 56 -10.81 -10.49 8.02
C ALA A 56 -10.76 -9.31 9.00
N ALA A 57 -9.78 -9.28 9.90
CA ALA A 57 -9.59 -8.17 10.83
C ALA A 57 -9.23 -6.87 10.10
N VAL A 58 -8.24 -6.91 9.20
CA VAL A 58 -7.83 -5.73 8.41
C VAL A 58 -8.97 -5.27 7.49
N ALA A 59 -9.67 -6.19 6.83
CA ALA A 59 -10.80 -5.84 5.97
C ALA A 59 -11.92 -5.11 6.73
N ARG A 60 -12.24 -5.53 7.97
CA ARG A 60 -13.20 -4.79 8.82
C ARG A 60 -12.73 -3.38 9.12
N THR A 61 -11.45 -3.19 9.41
CA THR A 61 -10.88 -1.85 9.69
C THR A 61 -10.99 -0.93 8.47
N LEU A 62 -10.82 -1.48 7.28
CA LEU A 62 -10.91 -0.74 6.01
C LEU A 62 -12.34 -0.63 5.46
N GLY A 63 -13.34 -1.26 6.09
CA GLY A 63 -14.73 -1.26 5.62
C GLY A 63 -14.94 -2.02 4.31
N CYS A 64 -14.08 -3.01 4.00
CA CYS A 64 -14.19 -3.84 2.80
C CYS A 64 -14.40 -5.32 3.13
N LYS A 65 -14.63 -6.15 2.09
CA LYS A 65 -14.74 -7.60 2.25
C LYS A 65 -13.36 -8.24 2.28
N ALA A 66 -13.18 -9.32 3.04
CA ALA A 66 -11.91 -10.04 3.14
C ALA A 66 -11.35 -10.45 1.76
N LYS A 67 -12.21 -10.83 0.81
CA LYS A 67 -11.81 -11.20 -0.56
C LYS A 67 -11.30 -10.03 -1.41
N GLU A 68 -11.50 -8.79 -0.97
CA GLU A 68 -11.03 -7.57 -1.63
C GLU A 68 -9.68 -7.10 -1.10
N LEU A 69 -9.17 -7.77 -0.05
CA LEU A 69 -7.88 -7.45 0.57
C LEU A 69 -6.79 -8.40 0.07
N TYR A 70 -5.70 -7.83 -0.41
CA TYR A 70 -4.51 -8.55 -0.85
C TYR A 70 -3.29 -8.12 -0.02
N PHE A 71 -2.61 -9.06 0.60
CA PHE A 71 -1.32 -8.82 1.23
C PHE A 71 -0.22 -8.81 0.18
N THR A 72 0.67 -7.85 0.29
CA THR A 72 1.84 -7.68 -0.59
C THR A 72 3.12 -7.65 0.24
N SER A 73 4.25 -7.78 -0.40
CA SER A 73 5.55 -7.75 0.28
C SER A 73 5.92 -6.38 0.86
N CYS A 74 5.42 -5.30 0.25
CA CYS A 74 5.68 -3.92 0.67
C CYS A 74 4.76 -2.92 -0.03
N GLY A 75 4.82 -1.65 0.42
CA GLY A 75 4.07 -0.56 -0.19
C GLY A 75 4.41 -0.32 -1.66
N SER A 76 5.64 -0.58 -2.09
CA SER A 76 6.00 -0.46 -3.51
C SER A 76 5.26 -1.46 -4.39
N GLU A 77 5.12 -2.70 -3.94
CA GLU A 77 4.32 -3.70 -4.66
C GLU A 77 2.84 -3.31 -4.67
N SER A 78 2.30 -2.89 -3.52
CA SER A 78 0.91 -2.42 -3.41
C SER A 78 0.62 -1.28 -4.38
N ASN A 79 1.48 -0.26 -4.42
CA ASN A 79 1.31 0.89 -5.31
C ASN A 79 1.38 0.48 -6.78
N ASN A 80 2.33 -0.38 -7.15
CA ASN A 80 2.43 -0.88 -8.53
C ASN A 80 1.20 -1.68 -8.93
N LEU A 81 0.74 -2.59 -8.07
CA LEU A 81 -0.45 -3.41 -8.31
C LEU A 81 -1.70 -2.54 -8.46
N ALA A 82 -1.89 -1.57 -7.56
CA ALA A 82 -3.04 -0.68 -7.60
C ALA A 82 -3.02 0.23 -8.84
N VAL A 83 -1.91 0.94 -9.08
CA VAL A 83 -1.79 1.91 -10.17
C VAL A 83 -1.90 1.23 -11.54
N GLN A 84 -1.06 0.22 -11.79
CA GLN A 84 -1.06 -0.45 -13.09
C GLN A 84 -2.31 -1.31 -13.29
N GLY A 85 -2.73 -2.03 -12.24
CA GLY A 85 -3.90 -2.88 -12.29
C GLY A 85 -5.18 -2.10 -12.59
N LEU A 86 -5.40 -0.98 -11.87
CA LEU A 86 -6.58 -0.13 -12.09
C LEU A 86 -6.55 0.53 -13.47
N ALA A 87 -5.40 1.13 -13.86
CA ALA A 87 -5.26 1.77 -15.16
C ALA A 87 -5.56 0.79 -16.31
N MET A 88 -4.97 -0.39 -16.28
CA MET A 88 -5.18 -1.39 -17.33
C MET A 88 -6.61 -1.94 -17.34
N ALA A 89 -7.20 -2.20 -16.16
CA ALA A 89 -8.57 -2.68 -16.05
C ALA A 89 -9.61 -1.65 -16.55
N ARG A 90 -9.28 -0.36 -16.46
CA ARG A 90 -10.18 0.74 -16.84
C ARG A 90 -9.81 1.41 -18.16
N LYS A 91 -8.84 0.92 -18.91
CA LYS A 91 -8.33 1.52 -20.14
C LYS A 91 -9.44 1.84 -21.19
N ASN A 92 -10.46 1.00 -21.27
CA ASN A 92 -11.60 1.21 -22.17
C ASN A 92 -12.56 2.33 -21.72
N TRP A 93 -12.43 2.83 -20.50
CA TRP A 93 -13.27 3.89 -19.92
C TRP A 93 -12.56 5.24 -19.96
N GLY A 94 -11.23 5.23 -19.99
CA GLY A 94 -10.39 6.40 -20.09
C GLY A 94 -8.92 6.04 -20.06
N SER A 95 -8.12 6.89 -20.67
CA SER A 95 -6.66 6.70 -20.75
C SER A 95 -5.88 7.88 -20.19
N LYS A 96 -6.53 8.80 -19.48
CA LYS A 96 -5.89 9.94 -18.82
C LYS A 96 -5.65 9.63 -17.34
N ILE A 97 -4.47 9.95 -16.85
CA ILE A 97 -4.06 9.80 -15.45
C ILE A 97 -3.57 11.16 -14.96
N VAL A 98 -4.17 11.66 -13.89
CA VAL A 98 -3.73 12.88 -13.22
C VAL A 98 -3.02 12.48 -11.92
N VAL A 99 -1.83 13.04 -11.67
CA VAL A 99 -0.99 12.69 -10.53
C VAL A 99 -0.31 13.92 -9.95
N SER A 100 -0.07 13.94 -8.64
CA SER A 100 0.72 14.99 -8.01
C SER A 100 2.21 14.84 -8.31
N GLY A 101 2.93 15.97 -8.40
CA GLY A 101 4.36 16.00 -8.74
C GLY A 101 5.30 15.59 -7.59
N PHE A 102 4.78 15.34 -6.36
CA PHE A 102 5.59 14.94 -5.22
C PHE A 102 5.30 13.54 -4.69
N GLU A 103 4.73 12.69 -5.53
CA GLU A 103 4.50 11.30 -5.18
C GLU A 103 5.80 10.52 -4.94
N HIS A 104 5.72 9.52 -4.07
CA HIS A 104 6.83 8.59 -3.87
C HIS A 104 7.19 7.88 -5.19
N PRO A 105 8.46 7.53 -5.44
CA PRO A 105 8.89 6.84 -6.67
C PRO A 105 8.12 5.55 -6.99
N SER A 106 7.59 4.86 -5.99
CA SER A 106 6.74 3.66 -6.19
C SER A 106 5.38 3.96 -6.83
N VAL A 107 4.94 5.22 -6.84
CA VAL A 107 3.76 5.72 -7.55
C VAL A 107 4.16 6.33 -8.88
N GLN A 108 5.18 7.21 -8.90
CA GLN A 108 5.61 7.89 -10.12
C GLN A 108 6.10 6.94 -11.22
N ARG A 109 6.94 5.96 -10.85
CA ARG A 109 7.55 5.05 -11.83
C ARG A 109 6.50 4.22 -12.60
N PRO A 110 5.56 3.53 -11.94
CA PRO A 110 4.52 2.80 -12.65
C PRO A 110 3.62 3.71 -13.50
N ILE A 111 3.31 4.94 -13.06
CA ILE A 111 2.55 5.90 -13.86
C ILE A 111 3.34 6.30 -15.11
N ARG A 112 4.63 6.60 -14.99
CA ARG A 112 5.48 6.92 -16.15
C ARG A 112 5.52 5.77 -17.16
N ALA A 113 5.61 4.52 -16.69
CA ALA A 113 5.58 3.34 -17.56
C ALA A 113 4.25 3.15 -18.31
N LEU A 114 3.15 3.72 -17.81
CA LEU A 114 1.87 3.69 -18.49
C LEU A 114 1.82 4.60 -19.72
N LYS A 115 2.69 5.63 -19.82
CA LYS A 115 2.84 6.42 -21.05
C LYS A 115 3.18 5.55 -22.26
N ASP A 116 4.10 4.60 -22.09
CA ASP A 116 4.52 3.67 -23.15
C ASP A 116 3.40 2.69 -23.54
N ARG A 117 2.36 2.60 -22.71
CA ARG A 117 1.16 1.80 -22.94
C ARG A 117 -0.02 2.61 -23.47
N GLY A 118 0.23 3.86 -23.86
CA GLY A 118 -0.77 4.75 -24.48
C GLY A 118 -1.67 5.48 -23.50
N PHE A 119 -1.23 5.70 -22.26
CA PHE A 119 -1.91 6.60 -21.33
C PHE A 119 -1.36 8.01 -21.42
N GLU A 120 -2.24 8.99 -21.41
CA GLU A 120 -1.91 10.39 -21.16
C GLU A 120 -1.64 10.57 -19.66
N VAL A 121 -0.53 11.17 -19.30
CA VAL A 121 -0.20 11.45 -17.90
C VAL A 121 0.01 12.93 -17.71
N VAL A 122 -0.83 13.53 -16.87
CA VAL A 122 -0.76 14.92 -16.45
C VAL A 122 -0.24 14.97 -15.01
N GLU A 123 0.89 15.63 -14.82
CA GLU A 123 1.53 15.79 -13.52
C GLU A 123 1.28 17.21 -13.00
N ILE A 124 0.59 17.34 -11.87
CA ILE A 124 0.31 18.62 -11.23
C ILE A 124 1.45 18.90 -10.24
N LEU A 125 2.28 19.88 -10.60
CA LEU A 125 3.41 20.29 -9.73
C LEU A 125 2.91 21.12 -8.55
N PRO A 126 3.60 21.01 -7.39
CA PRO A 126 3.28 21.87 -6.24
C PRO A 126 3.61 23.34 -6.54
N GLU A 127 2.90 24.23 -5.89
CA GLU A 127 3.20 25.66 -5.87
C GLU A 127 4.49 25.94 -5.07
N ALA A 128 4.99 27.17 -5.16
CA ALA A 128 6.25 27.56 -4.50
C ALA A 128 6.25 27.39 -2.97
N ASP A 129 5.08 27.42 -2.35
CA ASP A 129 4.87 27.20 -0.92
C ASP A 129 4.63 25.71 -0.57
N GLY A 130 4.65 24.81 -1.57
CA GLY A 130 4.52 23.36 -1.40
C GLY A 130 3.10 22.83 -1.38
N HIS A 131 2.05 23.67 -1.56
CA HIS A 131 0.69 23.16 -1.66
C HIS A 131 0.34 22.70 -3.09
N LEU A 132 -0.66 21.83 -3.20
CA LEU A 132 -1.23 21.42 -4.47
C LEU A 132 -2.46 22.28 -4.78
N ASP A 133 -2.47 22.91 -5.96
CA ASP A 133 -3.64 23.67 -6.42
C ASP A 133 -4.77 22.71 -6.84
N VAL A 134 -5.78 22.61 -5.99
CA VAL A 134 -6.95 21.74 -6.21
C VAL A 134 -7.75 22.17 -7.45
N ALA A 135 -7.76 23.48 -7.80
CA ALA A 135 -8.45 23.94 -8.99
C ALA A 135 -7.75 23.48 -10.26
N LYS A 136 -6.41 23.48 -10.28
CA LYS A 136 -5.63 22.91 -11.39
C LYS A 136 -5.90 21.41 -11.53
N LEU A 137 -5.94 20.68 -10.41
CA LEU A 137 -6.24 19.25 -10.43
C LEU A 137 -7.64 18.99 -10.96
N ALA A 138 -8.65 19.73 -10.50
CA ALA A 138 -10.03 19.57 -10.92
C ALA A 138 -10.25 19.91 -12.41
N ALA A 139 -9.45 20.82 -12.97
CA ALA A 139 -9.52 21.17 -14.38
C ALA A 139 -8.99 20.06 -15.31
N GLU A 140 -8.19 19.14 -14.78
CA GLU A 140 -7.61 18.03 -15.53
C GLU A 140 -8.41 16.72 -15.40
N VAL A 141 -9.37 16.63 -14.48
CA VAL A 141 -10.22 15.46 -14.26
C VAL A 141 -11.52 15.61 -15.06
#